data_1935447df1d26d288180562b5670ffa2
#
_entry.id   1935447df1d26d288180562b5670ffa2
#
_cell.length_a   1.000
_cell.length_b   1.000
_cell.length_c   1.000
_cell.angle_alpha   90.00
_cell.angle_beta   90.00
_cell.angle_gamma   90.00
#
_symmetry.space_group_name_H-M   'P 1'
#
loop_
_entity.id
_entity.type
_entity.pdbx_description
1 polymer ?
#
loop_
_entity_poly.entity_id
_entity_poly.type
_entity_poly.pdbx_seq_one_letter_code
_entity_poly.pdbx_strand_id
1 'polypeptide(L)'
;MQSSASSRLRRYESSRGWVLGGLLALALLMGACAGSQATRHSADEWFDLGQNHMARKKYAKAEEAFSKFLEQYPQDRRRPEALSSLADALYADKRYEEAKFQYRRFLELYPVHPEAAKAQFSIAMAAFHRLKTIDRDQSTTQEALQEFQRLVQYYPQSSYAAEAKEKIAACRERLAAYELYVGRYYYKQGTFPAAISRFGGLLKVYPDVSFADEALFLLGDAYLRSKQPQQAAGAFDELVQRYPQSSYAHQAKARLASLQ
;
A
#
# COMPACT_ATOMS: atom_id res chain seq x y z
N MET A 1 45.21 59.03 -72.53
CA MET A 1 45.20 57.60 -72.07
C MET A 1 45.65 57.61 -70.60
N GLN A 2 44.76 57.95 -69.70
CA GLN A 2 44.93 57.80 -68.23
C GLN A 2 43.58 57.72 -67.58
N SER A 3 43.04 56.54 -67.45
CA SER A 3 41.88 56.30 -66.61
C SER A 3 41.57 54.76 -66.50
N SER A 4 42.39 53.99 -65.82
CA SER A 4 41.97 52.63 -65.45
C SER A 4 42.68 52.01 -64.24
N ALA A 5 43.46 52.82 -63.49
CA ALA A 5 44.22 52.30 -62.34
C ALA A 5 43.55 52.53 -60.95
N SER A 6 42.53 53.39 -60.85
CA SER A 6 41.94 53.77 -59.55
C SER A 6 40.76 52.97 -59.12
N SER A 7 40.21 52.09 -59.94
CA SER A 7 39.00 51.27 -59.59
C SER A 7 39.30 49.89 -58.98
N ARG A 8 40.55 49.42 -59.00
CA ARG A 8 40.93 48.12 -58.45
C ARG A 8 41.37 48.15 -56.98
N LEU A 9 41.82 49.28 -56.49
CA LEU A 9 42.29 49.42 -55.09
C LEU A 9 41.12 49.56 -54.08
N ARG A 10 39.96 50.10 -54.49
CA ARG A 10 38.80 50.26 -53.60
C ARG A 10 38.01 48.96 -53.34
N ARG A 11 38.19 47.90 -54.11
CA ARG A 11 37.51 46.60 -53.89
C ARG A 11 38.25 45.69 -52.94
N TYR A 12 39.51 45.96 -52.65
CA TYR A 12 40.32 45.14 -51.77
C TYR A 12 40.15 45.49 -50.26
N GLU A 13 39.85 46.77 -49.95
CA GLU A 13 39.63 47.23 -48.57
C GLU A 13 38.26 46.82 -48.00
N SER A 14 37.22 46.62 -48.86
CA SER A 14 35.89 46.23 -48.36
C SER A 14 35.79 44.73 -47.95
N SER A 15 36.69 43.89 -48.46
CA SER A 15 36.67 42.46 -48.13
C SER A 15 37.31 42.10 -46.78
N ARG A 16 38.23 43.01 -46.30
CA ARG A 16 38.90 42.77 -44.98
C ARG A 16 37.99 43.10 -43.80
N GLY A 17 37.05 44.03 -43.95
CA GLY A 17 36.06 44.34 -42.90
C GLY A 17 35.05 43.22 -42.64
N TRP A 18 34.65 42.47 -43.68
CA TRP A 18 33.67 41.41 -43.58
C TRP A 18 34.26 40.12 -42.98
N VAL A 19 35.53 39.82 -43.22
CA VAL A 19 36.23 38.67 -42.68
C VAL A 19 36.50 38.87 -41.19
N LEU A 20 36.84 40.04 -40.74
CA LEU A 20 37.02 40.32 -39.31
C LEU A 20 35.69 40.37 -38.54
N GLY A 21 34.60 40.85 -39.15
CA GLY A 21 33.25 40.82 -38.54
C GLY A 21 32.69 39.42 -38.42
N GLY A 22 32.96 38.55 -39.41
CA GLY A 22 32.52 37.13 -39.39
C GLY A 22 33.24 36.29 -38.35
N LEU A 23 34.53 36.55 -38.14
CA LEU A 23 35.31 35.85 -37.09
C LEU A 23 34.95 36.29 -35.68
N LEU A 24 34.59 37.56 -35.45
CA LEU A 24 34.09 38.02 -34.14
C LEU A 24 32.67 37.47 -33.82
N ALA A 25 31.80 37.35 -34.83
CA ALA A 25 30.46 36.77 -34.65
C ALA A 25 30.51 35.24 -34.38
N LEU A 26 31.46 34.53 -34.97
CA LEU A 26 31.66 33.10 -34.73
C LEU A 26 32.23 32.80 -33.33
N ALA A 27 33.09 33.71 -32.83
CA ALA A 27 33.63 33.59 -31.47
C ALA A 27 32.57 33.85 -30.37
N LEU A 28 31.56 34.68 -30.62
CA LEU A 28 30.45 34.95 -29.72
C LEU A 28 29.43 33.76 -29.67
N LEU A 29 29.32 32.97 -30.74
CA LEU A 29 28.46 31.80 -30.78
C LEU A 29 29.06 30.59 -30.06
N MET A 30 30.36 30.50 -29.90
CA MET A 30 31.01 29.40 -29.14
C MET A 30 31.03 29.65 -27.64
N GLY A 31 30.75 30.85 -27.16
CA GLY A 31 30.65 31.16 -25.72
C GLY A 31 29.30 30.88 -25.10
N ALA A 32 28.25 30.57 -25.90
CA ALA A 32 26.89 30.31 -25.40
C ALA A 32 26.61 28.87 -24.97
N CYS A 33 27.57 27.94 -25.13
CA CYS A 33 27.50 26.57 -24.62
C CYS A 33 28.27 26.40 -23.30
N ALA A 34 28.45 27.46 -22.51
CA ALA A 34 28.68 27.29 -21.08
C ALA A 34 27.35 26.79 -20.48
N GLY A 35 27.05 25.50 -20.73
CA GLY A 35 25.93 24.83 -20.12
C GLY A 35 25.98 25.10 -18.62
N SER A 36 24.90 25.59 -18.08
CA SER A 36 24.65 25.63 -16.65
C SER A 36 25.14 24.30 -16.08
N GLN A 37 26.31 24.27 -15.43
CA GLN A 37 26.68 23.16 -14.59
C GLN A 37 25.63 23.16 -13.48
N ALA A 38 24.54 22.42 -13.70
CA ALA A 38 23.65 22.08 -12.62
C ALA A 38 24.57 21.53 -11.53
N THR A 39 24.65 22.21 -10.41
CA THR A 39 25.46 21.82 -9.26
C THR A 39 25.03 20.38 -8.92
N ARG A 40 25.87 19.40 -9.29
CA ARG A 40 25.61 18.01 -8.95
C ARG A 40 25.78 17.92 -7.45
N HIS A 41 24.66 17.80 -6.75
CA HIS A 41 24.71 17.50 -5.34
C HIS A 41 25.47 16.18 -5.12
N SER A 42 26.30 16.15 -4.10
CA SER A 42 26.98 14.94 -3.62
C SER A 42 25.95 13.94 -3.05
N ALA A 43 26.41 12.71 -2.82
CA ALA A 43 25.58 11.70 -2.14
C ALA A 43 25.13 12.18 -0.75
N ASP A 44 26.00 12.85 -0.01
CA ASP A 44 25.68 13.40 1.31
C ASP A 44 24.62 14.49 1.21
N GLU A 45 24.78 15.42 0.28
CA GLU A 45 23.82 16.52 0.10
C GLU A 45 22.43 16.02 -0.27
N TRP A 46 22.29 15.04 -1.19
CA TRP A 46 20.99 14.49 -1.54
C TRP A 46 20.35 13.73 -0.38
N PHE A 47 21.13 12.91 0.33
CA PHE A 47 20.63 12.15 1.46
C PHE A 47 20.16 13.07 2.59
N ASP A 48 20.99 14.06 2.97
CA ASP A 48 20.67 15.03 4.02
C ASP A 48 19.48 15.91 3.64
N LEU A 49 19.38 16.31 2.36
CA LEU A 49 18.23 17.06 1.83
C LEU A 49 16.94 16.25 1.98
N GLY A 50 16.97 14.95 1.64
CA GLY A 50 15.85 14.05 1.84
C GLY A 50 15.42 13.96 3.30
N GLN A 51 16.37 13.74 4.21
CA GLN A 51 16.09 13.66 5.65
C GLN A 51 15.54 15.00 6.20
N ASN A 52 16.11 16.11 5.80
CA ASN A 52 15.63 17.44 6.18
C ASN A 52 14.20 17.71 5.69
N HIS A 53 13.86 17.25 4.49
CA HIS A 53 12.50 17.38 3.96
C HIS A 53 11.53 16.48 4.70
N MET A 54 11.93 15.25 5.06
CA MET A 54 11.12 14.35 5.91
C MET A 54 10.81 15.02 7.27
N ALA A 55 11.82 15.53 7.95
CA ALA A 55 11.66 16.21 9.25
C ALA A 55 10.70 17.41 9.18
N ARG A 56 10.68 18.11 8.03
CA ARG A 56 9.78 19.25 7.77
C ARG A 56 8.44 18.85 7.15
N LYS A 57 8.13 17.55 7.05
CA LYS A 57 6.92 17.00 6.42
C LYS A 57 6.70 17.42 4.96
N LYS A 58 7.79 17.74 4.26
CA LYS A 58 7.79 18.09 2.82
C LYS A 58 8.00 16.82 1.99
N TYR A 59 7.04 15.89 2.05
CA TYR A 59 7.19 14.51 1.58
C TYR A 59 7.52 14.41 0.09
N ALA A 60 6.87 15.20 -0.78
CA ALA A 60 7.18 15.22 -2.20
C ALA A 60 8.63 15.65 -2.49
N LYS A 61 9.18 16.60 -1.71
CA LYS A 61 10.58 17.01 -1.85
C LYS A 61 11.56 15.97 -1.28
N ALA A 62 11.16 15.27 -0.24
CA ALA A 62 11.94 14.14 0.30
C ALA A 62 12.01 13.00 -0.72
N GLU A 63 10.88 12.66 -1.34
CA GLU A 63 10.81 11.70 -2.45
C GLU A 63 11.76 12.05 -3.59
N GLU A 64 11.73 13.31 -4.06
CA GLU A 64 12.62 13.80 -5.12
C GLU A 64 14.09 13.63 -4.74
N ALA A 65 14.46 14.04 -3.51
CA ALA A 65 15.84 13.97 -3.05
C ALA A 65 16.34 12.53 -2.93
N PHE A 66 15.56 11.63 -2.31
CA PHE A 66 15.93 10.22 -2.21
C PHE A 66 15.95 9.52 -3.57
N SER A 67 15.05 9.88 -4.49
CA SER A 67 15.05 9.34 -5.85
C SER A 67 16.32 9.76 -6.61
N LYS A 68 16.74 11.02 -6.48
CA LYS A 68 18.00 11.51 -7.06
C LYS A 68 19.22 10.83 -6.45
N PHE A 69 19.22 10.62 -5.14
CA PHE A 69 20.26 9.85 -4.47
C PHE A 69 20.37 8.44 -5.05
N LEU A 70 19.25 7.71 -5.14
CA LEU A 70 19.21 6.32 -5.62
C LEU A 70 19.60 6.18 -7.10
N GLU A 71 19.28 7.20 -7.92
CA GLU A 71 19.62 7.27 -9.33
C GLU A 71 21.11 7.56 -9.55
N GLN A 72 21.67 8.55 -8.85
CA GLN A 72 23.02 9.04 -9.08
C GLN A 72 24.08 8.25 -8.32
N TYR A 73 23.71 7.64 -7.18
CA TYR A 73 24.62 6.94 -6.27
C TYR A 73 24.19 5.48 -6.00
N PRO A 74 24.06 4.63 -7.04
CA PRO A 74 23.51 3.29 -6.90
C PRO A 74 24.39 2.33 -6.07
N GLN A 75 25.66 2.68 -5.83
CA GLN A 75 26.61 1.89 -5.07
C GLN A 75 26.91 2.48 -3.66
N ASP A 76 26.23 3.57 -3.26
CA ASP A 76 26.43 4.15 -1.94
C ASP A 76 25.91 3.18 -0.86
N ARG A 77 26.66 3.09 0.26
CA ARG A 77 26.33 2.21 1.38
C ARG A 77 24.96 2.51 2.02
N ARG A 78 24.47 3.73 1.90
CA ARG A 78 23.16 4.20 2.42
C ARG A 78 22.00 3.92 1.47
N ARG A 79 22.25 3.19 0.38
CA ARG A 79 21.20 2.81 -0.57
C ARG A 79 20.01 2.10 0.09
N PRO A 80 20.18 1.17 1.07
CA PRO A 80 19.08 0.57 1.79
C PRO A 80 18.23 1.62 2.53
N GLU A 81 18.90 2.49 3.30
CA GLU A 81 18.25 3.54 4.07
C GLU A 81 17.54 4.56 3.17
N ALA A 82 18.15 4.95 2.06
CA ALA A 82 17.53 5.87 1.10
C ALA A 82 16.27 5.26 0.46
N LEU A 83 16.29 3.95 0.14
CA LEU A 83 15.14 3.25 -0.44
C LEU A 83 14.01 3.10 0.59
N SER A 84 14.33 2.78 1.85
CA SER A 84 13.37 2.76 2.94
C SER A 84 12.78 4.15 3.20
N SER A 85 13.62 5.20 3.23
CA SER A 85 13.19 6.59 3.42
C SER A 85 12.33 7.12 2.28
N LEU A 86 12.60 6.71 1.03
CA LEU A 86 11.74 6.99 -0.12
C LEU A 86 10.33 6.39 0.08
N ALA A 87 10.28 5.14 0.52
CA ALA A 87 9.01 4.48 0.81
C ALA A 87 8.27 5.15 1.98
N ASP A 88 9.01 5.55 3.03
CA ASP A 88 8.47 6.30 4.18
C ASP A 88 7.89 7.66 3.75
N ALA A 89 8.53 8.37 2.82
CA ALA A 89 8.04 9.64 2.30
C ALA A 89 6.70 9.46 1.56
N LEU A 90 6.62 8.47 0.67
CA LEU A 90 5.39 8.13 -0.05
C LEU A 90 4.26 7.70 0.90
N TYR A 91 4.59 6.91 1.92
CA TYR A 91 3.62 6.47 2.93
C TYR A 91 3.07 7.66 3.73
N ALA A 92 3.95 8.56 4.17
CA ALA A 92 3.57 9.76 4.92
C ALA A 92 2.73 10.73 4.07
N ASP A 93 2.95 10.75 2.75
CA ASP A 93 2.13 11.49 1.77
C ASP A 93 0.82 10.76 1.41
N LYS A 94 0.53 9.62 2.05
CA LYS A 94 -0.64 8.76 1.82
C LYS A 94 -0.72 8.14 0.42
N ARG A 95 0.36 8.12 -0.31
CA ARG A 95 0.52 7.45 -1.60
C ARG A 95 0.83 5.96 -1.37
N TYR A 96 -0.11 5.27 -0.74
CA TYR A 96 0.07 3.93 -0.18
C TYR A 96 0.47 2.87 -1.20
N GLU A 97 -0.04 2.91 -2.44
CA GLU A 97 0.33 1.94 -3.47
C GLU A 97 1.79 2.10 -3.91
N GLU A 98 2.23 3.33 -4.08
CA GLU A 98 3.61 3.64 -4.45
C GLU A 98 4.58 3.32 -3.30
N ALA A 99 4.17 3.62 -2.06
CA ALA A 99 4.93 3.22 -0.87
C ALA A 99 5.10 1.70 -0.79
N LYS A 100 4.03 0.91 -0.98
CA LYS A 100 4.09 -0.56 -1.00
C LYS A 100 5.07 -1.08 -2.06
N PHE A 101 5.06 -0.48 -3.26
CA PHE A 101 5.99 -0.85 -4.31
C PHE A 101 7.46 -0.65 -3.88
N GLN A 102 7.80 0.50 -3.27
CA GLN A 102 9.17 0.77 -2.83
C GLN A 102 9.57 -0.10 -1.62
N TYR A 103 8.66 -0.35 -0.66
CA TYR A 103 8.94 -1.27 0.44
C TYR A 103 9.14 -2.71 -0.06
N ARG A 104 8.35 -3.20 -1.03
CA ARG A 104 8.57 -4.54 -1.61
C ARG A 104 9.92 -4.61 -2.29
N ARG A 105 10.29 -3.60 -3.07
CA ARG A 105 11.62 -3.50 -3.68
C ARG A 105 12.74 -3.50 -2.63
N PHE A 106 12.53 -2.81 -1.50
CA PHE A 106 13.46 -2.85 -0.37
C PHE A 106 13.62 -4.27 0.19
N LEU A 107 12.52 -4.97 0.43
CA LEU A 107 12.54 -6.33 0.97
C LEU A 107 13.15 -7.36 0.01
N GLU A 108 12.95 -7.20 -1.30
CA GLU A 108 13.57 -8.03 -2.33
C GLU A 108 15.10 -7.88 -2.33
N LEU A 109 15.59 -6.67 -2.17
CA LEU A 109 17.03 -6.38 -2.19
C LEU A 109 17.71 -6.61 -0.84
N TYR A 110 16.99 -6.39 0.27
CA TYR A 110 17.54 -6.35 1.63
C TYR A 110 16.68 -7.12 2.65
N PRO A 111 16.40 -8.42 2.43
CA PRO A 111 15.44 -9.18 3.26
C PRO A 111 15.88 -9.38 4.71
N VAL A 112 17.18 -9.27 5.00
CA VAL A 112 17.76 -9.43 6.35
C VAL A 112 18.19 -8.09 6.98
N HIS A 113 17.85 -6.97 6.35
CA HIS A 113 18.19 -5.66 6.88
C HIS A 113 17.41 -5.39 8.19
N PRO A 114 17.98 -4.63 9.16
CA PRO A 114 17.29 -4.30 10.41
C PRO A 114 15.91 -3.65 10.21
N GLU A 115 15.71 -2.90 9.13
CA GLU A 115 14.43 -2.28 8.80
C GLU A 115 13.46 -3.20 8.02
N ALA A 116 13.81 -4.45 7.72
CA ALA A 116 12.97 -5.33 6.92
C ALA A 116 11.61 -5.60 7.59
N ALA A 117 11.58 -5.79 8.90
CA ALA A 117 10.33 -5.96 9.64
C ALA A 117 9.46 -4.69 9.61
N LYS A 118 10.06 -3.49 9.73
CA LYS A 118 9.37 -2.21 9.55
C LYS A 118 8.76 -2.09 8.16
N ALA A 119 9.53 -2.40 7.12
CA ALA A 119 9.07 -2.32 5.73
C ALA A 119 7.88 -3.27 5.50
N GLN A 120 7.94 -4.53 5.98
CA GLN A 120 6.83 -5.48 5.89
C GLN A 120 5.60 -4.99 6.66
N PHE A 121 5.78 -4.42 7.85
CA PHE A 121 4.69 -3.82 8.62
C PHE A 121 4.06 -2.64 7.87
N SER A 122 4.86 -1.77 7.28
CA SER A 122 4.39 -0.61 6.51
C SER A 122 3.61 -1.01 5.26
N ILE A 123 3.99 -2.09 4.58
CA ILE A 123 3.21 -2.68 3.47
C ILE A 123 1.82 -3.09 3.96
N ALA A 124 1.76 -3.81 5.09
CA ALA A 124 0.49 -4.25 5.66
C ALA A 124 -0.39 -3.07 6.10
N MET A 125 0.21 -2.08 6.75
CA MET A 125 -0.48 -0.86 7.18
C MET A 125 -0.95 -0.01 6.01
N ALA A 126 -0.21 0.06 4.91
CA ALA A 126 -0.63 0.77 3.70
C ALA A 126 -1.92 0.15 3.10
N ALA A 127 -2.05 -1.17 3.12
CA ALA A 127 -3.29 -1.85 2.76
C ALA A 127 -4.38 -1.60 3.82
N PHE A 128 -4.04 -1.66 5.11
CA PHE A 128 -4.98 -1.46 6.22
C PHE A 128 -5.60 -0.05 6.22
N HIS A 129 -4.84 0.99 5.91
CA HIS A 129 -5.37 2.36 5.79
C HIS A 129 -6.35 2.57 4.64
N ARG A 130 -6.44 1.61 3.72
CA ARG A 130 -7.34 1.67 2.55
C ARG A 130 -8.57 0.77 2.70
N LEU A 131 -8.83 0.24 3.90
CA LEU A 131 -10.01 -0.58 4.17
C LEU A 131 -11.29 0.19 3.85
N LYS A 132 -12.17 -0.46 3.11
CA LYS A 132 -13.49 0.08 2.75
C LYS A 132 -14.53 -0.34 3.79
N THR A 133 -15.73 0.21 3.75
CA THR A 133 -16.87 -0.22 4.57
C THR A 133 -17.23 -1.69 4.31
N ILE A 134 -17.91 -2.34 5.27
CA ILE A 134 -18.20 -3.78 5.20
C ILE A 134 -19.16 -4.16 4.08
N ASP A 135 -19.91 -3.23 3.52
CA ASP A 135 -20.80 -3.41 2.37
C ASP A 135 -20.10 -3.36 1.02
N ARG A 136 -18.79 -3.12 1.01
CA ARG A 136 -17.95 -3.01 -0.18
C ARG A 136 -17.04 -4.23 -0.34
N ASP A 137 -16.37 -4.30 -1.49
CA ASP A 137 -15.33 -5.29 -1.75
C ASP A 137 -14.25 -5.31 -0.65
N GLN A 138 -13.93 -6.51 -0.14
CA GLN A 138 -13.01 -6.73 0.97
C GLN A 138 -11.61 -7.21 0.52
N SER A 139 -11.27 -7.08 -0.76
CA SER A 139 -9.95 -7.47 -1.30
C SER A 139 -8.79 -6.80 -0.55
N THR A 140 -8.96 -5.51 -0.22
CA THR A 140 -7.96 -4.74 0.54
C THR A 140 -7.82 -5.26 1.98
N THR A 141 -8.92 -5.72 2.61
CA THR A 141 -8.87 -6.36 3.93
C THR A 141 -8.12 -7.70 3.87
N GLN A 142 -8.34 -8.48 2.82
CA GLN A 142 -7.62 -9.74 2.59
C GLN A 142 -6.13 -9.47 2.35
N GLU A 143 -5.78 -8.46 1.56
CA GLU A 143 -4.39 -8.04 1.34
C GLU A 143 -3.72 -7.66 2.68
N ALA A 144 -4.34 -6.79 3.47
CA ALA A 144 -3.81 -6.39 4.78
C ALA A 144 -3.59 -7.60 5.70
N LEU A 145 -4.57 -8.50 5.77
CA LEU A 145 -4.46 -9.74 6.54
C LEU A 145 -3.25 -10.58 6.13
N GLN A 146 -3.07 -10.81 4.84
CA GLN A 146 -1.95 -11.59 4.30
C GLN A 146 -0.60 -10.94 4.60
N GLU A 147 -0.48 -9.62 4.44
CA GLU A 147 0.78 -8.93 4.67
C GLU A 147 1.15 -8.89 6.18
N PHE A 148 0.17 -8.75 7.10
CA PHE A 148 0.42 -8.90 8.53
C PHE A 148 0.80 -10.34 8.91
N GLN A 149 0.17 -11.35 8.30
CA GLN A 149 0.54 -12.75 8.51
C GLN A 149 1.97 -13.02 8.05
N ARG A 150 2.40 -12.47 6.91
CA ARG A 150 3.79 -12.54 6.44
C ARG A 150 4.75 -11.95 7.47
N LEU A 151 4.43 -10.80 8.05
CA LEU A 151 5.26 -10.20 9.08
C LEU A 151 5.45 -11.14 10.28
N VAL A 152 4.37 -11.69 10.81
CA VAL A 152 4.43 -12.61 11.96
C VAL A 152 5.19 -13.88 11.61
N GLN A 153 5.09 -14.35 10.37
CA GLN A 153 5.78 -15.56 9.89
C GLN A 153 7.29 -15.34 9.70
N TYR A 154 7.70 -14.26 9.04
CA TYR A 154 9.09 -14.02 8.68
C TYR A 154 9.87 -13.22 9.73
N TYR A 155 9.19 -12.40 10.53
CA TYR A 155 9.79 -11.54 11.55
C TYR A 155 9.11 -11.70 12.92
N PRO A 156 8.98 -12.92 13.46
CA PRO A 156 8.18 -13.19 14.68
C PRO A 156 8.73 -12.51 15.94
N GLN A 157 10.03 -12.18 15.95
CA GLN A 157 10.72 -11.54 17.07
C GLN A 157 10.80 -10.01 16.92
N SER A 158 10.22 -9.43 15.86
CA SER A 158 10.24 -7.98 15.68
C SER A 158 9.30 -7.28 16.67
N SER A 159 9.62 -6.02 17.00
CA SER A 159 8.74 -5.17 17.82
C SER A 159 7.34 -4.97 17.20
N TYR A 160 7.21 -5.17 15.90
CA TYR A 160 5.94 -5.05 15.16
C TYR A 160 5.05 -6.30 15.25
N ALA A 161 5.58 -7.46 15.73
CA ALA A 161 4.86 -8.72 15.69
C ALA A 161 3.61 -8.72 16.59
N ALA A 162 3.66 -8.07 17.75
CA ALA A 162 2.52 -7.97 18.65
C ALA A 162 1.38 -7.16 18.01
N GLU A 163 1.68 -5.96 17.52
CA GLU A 163 0.69 -5.11 16.84
C GLU A 163 0.13 -5.79 15.59
N ALA A 164 0.97 -6.49 14.82
CA ALA A 164 0.52 -7.23 13.64
C ALA A 164 -0.52 -8.31 14.00
N LYS A 165 -0.37 -9.03 15.12
CA LYS A 165 -1.36 -10.01 15.60
C LYS A 165 -2.70 -9.35 15.92
N GLU A 166 -2.69 -8.17 16.53
CA GLU A 166 -3.92 -7.41 16.78
C GLU A 166 -4.59 -6.98 15.46
N LYS A 167 -3.81 -6.50 14.48
CA LYS A 167 -4.33 -6.15 13.16
C LYS A 167 -4.85 -7.37 12.39
N ILE A 168 -4.22 -8.54 12.53
CA ILE A 168 -4.74 -9.80 11.99
C ILE A 168 -6.12 -10.10 12.57
N ALA A 169 -6.29 -10.01 13.89
CA ALA A 169 -7.59 -10.22 14.53
C ALA A 169 -8.64 -9.24 13.99
N ALA A 170 -8.31 -7.95 13.89
CA ALA A 170 -9.19 -6.92 13.33
C ALA A 170 -9.58 -7.18 11.87
N CYS A 171 -8.64 -7.63 11.03
CA CYS A 171 -8.94 -7.99 9.64
C CYS A 171 -9.86 -9.22 9.56
N ARG A 172 -9.62 -10.24 10.40
CA ARG A 172 -10.47 -11.44 10.47
C ARG A 172 -11.90 -11.11 10.90
N GLU A 173 -12.03 -10.30 11.96
CA GLU A 173 -13.33 -9.80 12.44
C GLU A 173 -14.08 -9.07 11.33
N ARG A 174 -13.39 -8.21 10.57
CA ARG A 174 -13.98 -7.46 9.47
C ARG A 174 -14.42 -8.35 8.30
N LEU A 175 -13.63 -9.34 7.92
CA LEU A 175 -13.98 -10.29 6.86
C LEU A 175 -15.19 -11.15 7.28
N ALA A 176 -15.22 -11.59 8.53
CA ALA A 176 -16.36 -12.31 9.08
C ALA A 176 -17.64 -11.42 9.11
N ALA A 177 -17.49 -10.14 9.50
CA ALA A 177 -18.61 -9.19 9.49
C ALA A 177 -19.19 -8.98 8.09
N TYR A 178 -18.36 -9.00 7.06
CA TYR A 178 -18.83 -8.98 5.67
C TYR A 178 -19.66 -10.25 5.34
N GLU A 179 -19.18 -11.44 5.70
CA GLU A 179 -19.92 -12.68 5.48
C GLU A 179 -21.25 -12.70 6.24
N LEU A 180 -21.28 -12.20 7.48
CA LEU A 180 -22.50 -12.01 8.26
C LEU A 180 -23.47 -11.03 7.57
N TYR A 181 -22.97 -9.90 7.08
CA TYR A 181 -23.75 -8.90 6.36
C TYR A 181 -24.41 -9.49 5.10
N VAL A 182 -23.65 -10.24 4.29
CA VAL A 182 -24.16 -10.89 3.08
C VAL A 182 -25.13 -12.02 3.44
N GLY A 183 -24.82 -12.80 4.49
CA GLY A 183 -25.71 -13.86 4.99
C GLY A 183 -27.07 -13.31 5.45
N ARG A 184 -27.06 -12.19 6.20
CA ARG A 184 -28.29 -11.50 6.64
C ARG A 184 -29.11 -10.95 5.46
N TYR A 185 -28.44 -10.48 4.40
CA TYR A 185 -29.12 -10.06 3.18
C TYR A 185 -29.90 -11.21 2.54
N TYR A 186 -29.25 -12.35 2.29
CA TYR A 186 -29.92 -13.53 1.74
C TYR A 186 -31.01 -14.08 2.64
N TYR A 187 -30.78 -14.07 3.94
CA TYR A 187 -31.76 -14.49 4.93
C TYR A 187 -33.05 -13.63 4.84
N LYS A 188 -32.92 -12.32 4.79
CA LYS A 188 -34.05 -11.37 4.64
C LYS A 188 -34.79 -11.56 3.31
N GLN A 189 -34.09 -11.94 2.24
CA GLN A 189 -34.69 -12.23 0.94
C GLN A 189 -35.35 -13.62 0.88
N GLY A 190 -35.31 -14.42 1.96
CA GLY A 190 -35.84 -15.77 1.96
C GLY A 190 -34.99 -16.78 1.19
N THR A 191 -33.79 -16.41 0.72
CA THR A 191 -32.86 -17.29 0.01
C THR A 191 -32.01 -18.04 1.03
N PHE A 192 -32.67 -18.93 1.82
CA PHE A 192 -32.06 -19.60 2.96
C PHE A 192 -30.86 -20.49 2.61
N PRO A 193 -30.81 -21.23 1.48
CA PRO A 193 -29.61 -21.99 1.12
C PRO A 193 -28.35 -21.11 0.96
N ALA A 194 -28.50 -19.90 0.39
CA ALA A 194 -27.40 -18.95 0.27
C ALA A 194 -26.99 -18.37 1.64
N ALA A 195 -27.96 -18.05 2.51
CA ALA A 195 -27.69 -17.60 3.88
C ALA A 195 -26.93 -18.68 4.69
N ILE A 196 -27.36 -19.95 4.59
CA ILE A 196 -26.69 -21.10 5.22
C ILE A 196 -25.24 -21.21 4.78
N SER A 197 -24.99 -21.09 3.46
CA SER A 197 -23.63 -21.13 2.92
C SER A 197 -22.75 -20.00 3.49
N ARG A 198 -23.29 -18.78 3.63
CA ARG A 198 -22.55 -17.63 4.17
C ARG A 198 -22.28 -17.79 5.67
N PHE A 199 -23.30 -18.09 6.48
CA PHE A 199 -23.13 -18.26 7.92
C PHE A 199 -22.24 -19.46 8.26
N GLY A 200 -22.43 -20.59 7.58
CA GLY A 200 -21.59 -21.79 7.76
C GLY A 200 -20.14 -21.54 7.34
N GLY A 201 -19.92 -20.84 6.21
CA GLY A 201 -18.60 -20.43 5.76
C GLY A 201 -17.90 -19.51 6.76
N LEU A 202 -18.62 -18.52 7.29
CA LEU A 202 -18.13 -17.62 8.34
C LEU A 202 -17.64 -18.41 9.55
N LEU A 203 -18.48 -19.27 10.11
CA LEU A 203 -18.17 -20.03 11.33
C LEU A 203 -17.02 -21.02 11.13
N LYS A 204 -16.88 -21.56 9.92
CA LYS A 204 -15.77 -22.47 9.58
C LYS A 204 -14.42 -21.72 9.48
N VAL A 205 -14.39 -20.52 8.90
CA VAL A 205 -13.16 -19.77 8.64
C VAL A 205 -12.79 -18.86 9.82
N TYR A 206 -13.79 -18.34 10.52
CA TYR A 206 -13.66 -17.37 11.61
C TYR A 206 -14.42 -17.79 12.87
N PRO A 207 -14.06 -18.95 13.49
CA PRO A 207 -14.83 -19.50 14.61
C PRO A 207 -14.78 -18.64 15.88
N ASP A 208 -13.80 -17.74 16.00
CA ASP A 208 -13.50 -17.00 17.23
C ASP A 208 -13.93 -15.52 17.17
N VAL A 209 -14.77 -15.15 16.20
CA VAL A 209 -15.24 -13.75 16.10
C VAL A 209 -16.29 -13.43 17.17
N SER A 210 -16.35 -12.15 17.55
CA SER A 210 -17.17 -11.68 18.67
C SER A 210 -18.68 -11.91 18.51
N PHE A 211 -19.16 -12.11 17.30
CA PHE A 211 -20.57 -12.33 16.94
C PHE A 211 -20.83 -13.76 16.40
N ALA A 212 -19.98 -14.71 16.73
CA ALA A 212 -20.16 -16.10 16.30
C ALA A 212 -21.45 -16.74 16.87
N ASP A 213 -21.88 -16.33 18.05
CA ASP A 213 -23.15 -16.72 18.66
C ASP A 213 -24.35 -16.27 17.81
N GLU A 214 -24.36 -15.04 17.32
CA GLU A 214 -25.38 -14.56 16.39
C GLU A 214 -25.37 -15.36 15.08
N ALA A 215 -24.17 -15.59 14.52
CA ALA A 215 -24.04 -16.34 13.28
C ALA A 215 -24.57 -17.77 13.41
N LEU A 216 -24.30 -18.45 14.55
CA LEU A 216 -24.85 -19.77 14.86
C LEU A 216 -26.37 -19.76 14.98
N PHE A 217 -26.93 -18.76 15.66
CA PHE A 217 -28.38 -18.61 15.76
C PHE A 217 -29.03 -18.45 14.40
N LEU A 218 -28.50 -17.53 13.56
CA LEU A 218 -29.02 -17.27 12.22
C LEU A 218 -28.86 -18.49 11.30
N LEU A 219 -27.79 -19.25 11.45
CA LEU A 219 -27.57 -20.50 10.74
C LEU A 219 -28.65 -21.52 11.10
N GLY A 220 -28.91 -21.72 12.40
CA GLY A 220 -29.95 -22.64 12.89
C GLY A 220 -31.34 -22.23 12.38
N ASP A 221 -31.70 -20.94 12.48
CA ASP A 221 -33.01 -20.48 11.98
C ASP A 221 -33.12 -20.59 10.45
N ALA A 222 -32.05 -20.34 9.71
CA ALA A 222 -32.01 -20.53 8.25
C ALA A 222 -32.19 -22.01 7.85
N TYR A 223 -31.62 -22.96 8.62
CA TYR A 223 -31.88 -24.39 8.45
C TYR A 223 -33.34 -24.75 8.72
N LEU A 224 -33.95 -24.22 9.77
CA LEU A 224 -35.38 -24.44 10.02
C LEU A 224 -36.26 -23.99 8.86
N ARG A 225 -35.99 -22.77 8.35
CA ARG A 225 -36.73 -22.22 7.23
C ARG A 225 -36.48 -22.97 5.91
N SER A 226 -35.37 -23.68 5.82
CA SER A 226 -35.03 -24.59 4.71
C SER A 226 -35.56 -26.01 4.93
N LYS A 227 -36.39 -26.27 5.97
CA LYS A 227 -36.93 -27.58 6.32
C LYS A 227 -35.82 -28.61 6.60
N GLN A 228 -34.77 -28.21 7.28
CA GLN A 228 -33.61 -29.02 7.66
C GLN A 228 -33.47 -29.04 9.21
N PRO A 229 -34.42 -29.66 9.95
CA PRO A 229 -34.49 -29.58 11.42
C PRO A 229 -33.29 -30.21 12.14
N GLN A 230 -32.68 -31.27 11.58
CA GLN A 230 -31.52 -31.93 12.20
C GLN A 230 -30.30 -31.03 12.19
N GLN A 231 -30.02 -30.30 11.05
CA GLN A 231 -28.94 -29.37 10.96
C GLN A 231 -29.19 -28.11 11.84
N ALA A 232 -30.45 -27.70 11.95
CA ALA A 232 -30.85 -26.61 12.84
C ALA A 232 -30.57 -26.97 14.30
N ALA A 233 -30.96 -28.17 14.74
CA ALA A 233 -30.69 -28.65 16.08
C ALA A 233 -29.18 -28.66 16.37
N GLY A 234 -28.35 -29.14 15.44
CA GLY A 234 -26.87 -29.11 15.59
C GLY A 234 -26.31 -27.71 15.78
N ALA A 235 -26.77 -26.72 14.98
CA ALA A 235 -26.32 -25.37 15.11
C ALA A 235 -26.75 -24.72 16.44
N PHE A 236 -27.99 -24.98 16.91
CA PHE A 236 -28.47 -24.48 18.19
C PHE A 236 -27.77 -25.14 19.37
N ASP A 237 -27.49 -26.44 19.30
CA ASP A 237 -26.73 -27.13 20.33
C ASP A 237 -25.31 -26.61 20.44
N GLU A 238 -24.61 -26.38 19.32
CA GLU A 238 -23.30 -25.76 19.31
C GLU A 238 -23.33 -24.34 19.93
N LEU A 239 -24.35 -23.54 19.61
CA LEU A 239 -24.54 -22.22 20.20
C LEU A 239 -24.68 -22.30 21.72
N VAL A 240 -25.55 -23.18 22.23
CA VAL A 240 -25.80 -23.32 23.67
C VAL A 240 -24.56 -23.82 24.42
N GLN A 241 -23.78 -24.71 23.81
CA GLN A 241 -22.55 -25.26 24.42
C GLN A 241 -21.40 -24.20 24.43
N ARG A 242 -21.16 -23.52 23.33
CA ARG A 242 -20.02 -22.58 23.21
C ARG A 242 -20.29 -21.20 23.84
N TYR A 243 -21.53 -20.76 23.80
CA TYR A 243 -21.92 -19.42 24.22
C TYR A 243 -23.11 -19.42 25.20
N PRO A 244 -23.02 -20.15 26.32
CA PRO A 244 -24.16 -20.37 27.22
C PRO A 244 -24.75 -19.10 27.83
N GLN A 245 -24.00 -18.05 27.88
CA GLN A 245 -24.43 -16.73 28.43
C GLN A 245 -24.96 -15.77 27.36
N SER A 246 -24.92 -16.15 26.08
CA SER A 246 -25.45 -15.32 24.99
C SER A 246 -26.97 -15.24 25.06
N SER A 247 -27.52 -14.08 24.72
CA SER A 247 -28.98 -13.91 24.54
C SER A 247 -29.53 -14.83 23.44
N TYR A 248 -28.71 -15.15 22.44
CA TYR A 248 -29.07 -16.10 21.39
C TYR A 248 -29.14 -17.53 21.91
N ALA A 249 -28.34 -17.90 22.91
CA ALA A 249 -28.42 -19.25 23.52
C ALA A 249 -29.78 -19.49 24.21
N HIS A 250 -30.36 -18.48 24.85
CA HIS A 250 -31.70 -18.57 25.41
C HIS A 250 -32.76 -18.83 24.33
N GLN A 251 -32.66 -18.11 23.20
CA GLN A 251 -33.57 -18.32 22.08
C GLN A 251 -33.37 -19.70 21.43
N ALA A 252 -32.10 -20.14 21.28
CA ALA A 252 -31.77 -21.46 20.75
C ALA A 252 -32.35 -22.60 21.58
N LYS A 253 -32.30 -22.52 22.92
CA LYS A 253 -32.95 -23.52 23.83
C LYS A 253 -34.45 -23.61 23.56
N ALA A 254 -35.14 -22.48 23.39
CA ALA A 254 -36.57 -22.49 23.07
C ALA A 254 -36.85 -23.15 21.71
N ARG A 255 -36.00 -22.91 20.70
CA ARG A 255 -36.10 -23.56 19.39
C ARG A 255 -35.87 -25.07 19.48
N LEU A 256 -34.85 -25.50 20.21
CA LEU A 256 -34.57 -26.94 20.42
C LEU A 256 -35.76 -27.67 21.08
N ALA A 257 -36.35 -27.07 22.11
CA ALA A 257 -37.53 -27.66 22.75
C ALA A 257 -38.75 -27.81 21.80
N SER A 258 -38.85 -26.95 20.78
CA SER A 258 -39.90 -27.02 19.76
C SER A 258 -39.62 -28.03 18.64
N LEU A 259 -38.45 -28.63 18.60
CA LEU A 259 -38.03 -29.62 17.60
C LEU A 259 -38.13 -31.07 18.13
N GLN A 260 -38.31 -31.22 19.45
CA GLN A 260 -38.56 -32.50 20.11
C GLN A 260 -40.04 -32.85 20.03
#